data_e5d4c9b45ee067e618efa7fc1ad790aa
#
_entry.id   e5d4c9b45ee067e618efa7fc1ad790aa
#
_cell.length_a   1.000
_cell.length_b   1.000
_cell.length_c   1.000
_cell.angle_alpha   90.00
_cell.angle_beta   90.00
_cell.angle_gamma   90.00
#
_symmetry.space_group_name_H-M   'P 1'
#
loop_
_entity.id
_entity.type
_entity.pdbx_description
1 polymer ?
#
loop_
_entity_poly.entity_id
_entity_poly.type
_entity_poly.pdbx_seq_one_letter_code
_entity_poly.pdbx_strand_id
1 'polypeptide(L)'
;MKKAAAAMLAVLATPLTAPLAAAACPEPAEVARLAAAILDRRAPPAPPVLDMAAAVCARNLLVAALAQPWGDRAGWKVGLTNATAQARFGVPHPVAGAIFQGTLRARSGAEIPAGFGIVPAVESDLLVRVRDEGVNEAGADPVALLRHLDVVIPFIELPDLVHGAGTNWSGPLLVSINVGARLGVLGDEIPVQATPEFAAALADMQVVLSADGQEVARAPGRALLGHPLAALAWLVEDLRAQGLRLRAGEYVSLGGFSPALPAQAGRDYTATYTGLLAQPVSVTVRLR
;
A
#
# COMPACT_ATOMS: atom_id res chain seq x y z
N MET A 1 -47.28 70.08 -8.50
CA MET A 1 -45.87 69.72 -8.29
C MET A 1 -45.82 68.22 -7.95
N LYS A 2 -45.51 67.37 -8.96
CA LYS A 2 -45.42 65.93 -8.79
C LYS A 2 -43.93 65.55 -8.69
N LYS A 3 -43.47 64.98 -7.55
CA LYS A 3 -42.10 64.47 -7.39
C LYS A 3 -42.02 63.03 -7.95
N ALA A 4 -41.21 62.84 -8.93
CA ALA A 4 -40.88 61.51 -9.45
C ALA A 4 -39.78 60.88 -8.56
N ALA A 5 -40.05 59.69 -8.03
CA ALA A 5 -39.05 58.88 -7.31
C ALA A 5 -38.36 57.96 -8.31
N ALA A 6 -37.04 58.10 -8.45
CA ALA A 6 -36.22 57.16 -9.25
C ALA A 6 -35.85 55.95 -8.35
N ALA A 7 -36.28 54.78 -8.78
CA ALA A 7 -35.87 53.51 -8.17
C ALA A 7 -34.54 53.06 -8.77
N MET A 8 -33.50 52.96 -7.95
CA MET A 8 -32.17 52.47 -8.33
C MET A 8 -32.13 50.92 -8.16
N LEU A 9 -32.08 50.22 -9.25
CA LEU A 9 -31.95 48.74 -9.28
C LEU A 9 -30.48 48.37 -9.00
N ALA A 10 -30.20 47.84 -7.85
CA ALA A 10 -28.88 47.27 -7.52
C ALA A 10 -28.78 45.84 -8.11
N VAL A 11 -27.95 45.70 -9.14
CA VAL A 11 -27.60 44.38 -9.70
C VAL A 11 -26.55 43.72 -8.78
N LEU A 12 -26.96 42.73 -8.02
CA LEU A 12 -26.08 41.87 -7.24
C LEU A 12 -25.36 40.91 -8.16
N ALA A 13 -24.09 41.20 -8.45
CA ALA A 13 -23.20 40.26 -9.17
C ALA A 13 -22.82 39.13 -8.21
N THR A 14 -23.38 37.94 -8.42
CA THR A 14 -22.92 36.70 -7.77
C THR A 14 -21.55 36.32 -8.35
N PRO A 15 -20.51 36.08 -7.49
CA PRO A 15 -19.24 35.60 -8.02
C PRO A 15 -19.43 34.16 -8.56
N LEU A 16 -19.18 33.96 -9.84
CA LEU A 16 -19.00 32.63 -10.43
C LEU A 16 -17.72 32.04 -9.83
N THR A 17 -17.88 31.15 -8.86
CA THR A 17 -16.77 30.27 -8.46
C THR A 17 -16.56 29.27 -9.60
N ALA A 18 -15.51 29.46 -10.41
CA ALA A 18 -15.08 28.46 -11.36
C ALA A 18 -14.80 27.16 -10.59
N PRO A 19 -15.30 25.99 -11.04
CA PRO A 19 -14.91 24.73 -10.43
C PRO A 19 -13.39 24.58 -10.58
N LEU A 20 -12.68 24.24 -9.48
CA LEU A 20 -11.29 23.82 -9.58
C LEU A 20 -11.27 22.66 -10.59
N ALA A 21 -10.59 22.86 -11.70
CA ALA A 21 -10.39 21.79 -12.67
C ALA A 21 -9.66 20.66 -11.94
N ALA A 22 -10.24 19.44 -11.96
CA ALA A 22 -9.55 18.24 -11.47
C ALA A 22 -8.21 18.14 -12.20
N ALA A 23 -7.13 17.83 -11.49
CA ALA A 23 -5.83 17.72 -12.10
C ALA A 23 -5.89 16.63 -13.19
N ALA A 24 -5.40 16.96 -14.38
CA ALA A 24 -5.38 16.02 -15.50
C ALA A 24 -4.43 14.85 -15.21
N CYS A 25 -4.71 13.69 -15.80
CA CYS A 25 -3.77 12.57 -15.78
C CYS A 25 -2.40 13.05 -16.32
N PRO A 26 -1.28 12.72 -15.67
CA PRO A 26 0.04 13.07 -16.17
C PRO A 26 0.29 12.52 -17.57
N GLU A 27 1.11 13.23 -18.34
CA GLU A 27 1.50 12.77 -19.68
C GLU A 27 2.26 11.43 -19.59
N PRO A 28 1.98 10.46 -20.46
CA PRO A 28 2.64 9.16 -20.44
C PRO A 28 4.17 9.26 -20.46
N ALA A 29 4.74 10.26 -21.13
CA ALA A 29 6.18 10.51 -21.16
C ALA A 29 6.75 10.91 -19.79
N GLU A 30 5.98 11.57 -18.93
CA GLU A 30 6.40 11.92 -17.55
C GLU A 30 6.46 10.67 -16.69
N VAL A 31 5.43 9.83 -16.76
CA VAL A 31 5.39 8.55 -16.03
C VAL A 31 6.47 7.60 -16.54
N ALA A 32 6.75 7.57 -17.85
CA ALA A 32 7.84 6.76 -18.41
C ALA A 32 9.22 7.22 -17.88
N ARG A 33 9.45 8.51 -17.67
CA ARG A 33 10.69 9.02 -17.04
C ARG A 33 10.80 8.55 -15.59
N LEU A 34 9.69 8.53 -14.85
CA LEU A 34 9.67 7.99 -13.48
C LEU A 34 9.96 6.48 -13.48
N ALA A 35 9.31 5.71 -14.35
CA ALA A 35 9.55 4.28 -14.50
C ALA A 35 11.03 3.98 -14.80
N ALA A 36 11.63 4.70 -15.74
CA ALA A 36 13.06 4.58 -16.06
C ALA A 36 13.95 4.93 -14.85
N ALA A 37 13.63 5.99 -14.10
CA ALA A 37 14.37 6.33 -12.89
C ALA A 37 14.31 5.22 -11.81
N ILE A 38 13.13 4.60 -11.61
CA ILE A 38 12.94 3.48 -10.69
C ILE A 38 13.77 2.26 -11.14
N LEU A 39 13.73 1.90 -12.42
CA LEU A 39 14.45 0.75 -12.96
C LEU A 39 15.97 0.94 -12.88
N ASP A 40 16.45 2.12 -13.22
CA ASP A 40 17.87 2.48 -13.18
C ASP A 40 18.38 2.86 -11.78
N ARG A 41 17.48 2.99 -10.79
CA ARG A 41 17.79 3.44 -9.41
C ARG A 41 18.52 4.78 -9.39
N ARG A 42 18.07 5.73 -10.20
CA ARG A 42 18.63 7.09 -10.30
C ARG A 42 17.63 8.13 -9.82
N ALA A 43 18.08 9.35 -9.62
CA ALA A 43 17.24 10.45 -9.15
C ALA A 43 15.94 10.56 -9.99
N PRO A 44 14.75 10.53 -9.34
CA PRO A 44 13.47 10.62 -10.03
C PRO A 44 13.22 12.07 -10.51
N PRO A 45 12.26 12.29 -11.42
CA PRO A 45 11.72 13.62 -11.69
C PRO A 45 11.20 14.28 -10.39
N ALA A 46 11.05 15.60 -10.39
CA ALA A 46 10.43 16.30 -9.27
C ALA A 46 9.02 15.74 -9.00
N PRO A 47 8.62 15.59 -7.70
CA PRO A 47 7.31 15.07 -7.36
C PRO A 47 6.20 15.97 -7.94
N PRO A 48 5.20 15.38 -8.66
CA PRO A 48 4.09 16.13 -9.21
C PRO A 48 3.10 16.53 -8.09
N VAL A 49 2.37 17.61 -8.32
CA VAL A 49 1.19 17.95 -7.51
C VAL A 49 -0.04 17.36 -8.19
N LEU A 50 -0.69 16.41 -7.51
CA LEU A 50 -1.81 15.63 -8.05
C LEU A 50 -2.98 15.65 -7.08
N ASP A 51 -4.20 15.58 -7.60
CA ASP A 51 -5.35 15.07 -6.84
C ASP A 51 -5.37 13.53 -6.88
N MET A 52 -6.29 12.91 -6.16
CA MET A 52 -6.35 11.44 -6.06
C MET A 52 -6.69 10.79 -7.41
N ALA A 53 -7.55 11.40 -8.23
CA ALA A 53 -7.93 10.84 -9.53
C ALA A 53 -6.75 10.83 -10.51
N ALA A 54 -6.00 11.94 -10.58
CA ALA A 54 -4.77 12.03 -11.37
C ALA A 54 -3.68 11.07 -10.84
N ALA A 55 -3.57 10.89 -9.52
CA ALA A 55 -2.63 9.96 -8.91
C ALA A 55 -2.93 8.50 -9.24
N VAL A 56 -4.20 8.09 -9.22
CA VAL A 56 -4.64 6.75 -9.65
C VAL A 56 -4.32 6.55 -11.15
N CYS A 57 -4.56 7.56 -11.99
CA CYS A 57 -4.20 7.50 -13.38
C CYS A 57 -2.68 7.35 -13.58
N ALA A 58 -1.87 8.14 -12.88
CA ALA A 58 -0.39 8.05 -12.89
C ALA A 58 0.08 6.66 -12.47
N ARG A 59 -0.48 6.11 -11.36
CA ARG A 59 -0.19 4.75 -10.90
C ARG A 59 -0.48 3.71 -11.98
N ASN A 60 -1.62 3.79 -12.64
CA ASN A 60 -2.01 2.81 -13.66
C ASN A 60 -1.05 2.84 -14.85
N LEU A 61 -0.61 4.03 -15.29
CA LEU A 61 0.42 4.18 -16.32
C LEU A 61 1.77 3.63 -15.85
N LEU A 62 2.17 3.90 -14.61
CA LEU A 62 3.41 3.39 -14.02
C LEU A 62 3.39 1.87 -13.91
N VAL A 63 2.28 1.29 -13.44
CA VAL A 63 2.08 -0.16 -13.35
C VAL A 63 2.21 -0.81 -14.74
N ALA A 64 1.61 -0.22 -15.76
CA ALA A 64 1.73 -0.71 -17.14
C ALA A 64 3.20 -0.64 -17.65
N ALA A 65 3.93 0.42 -17.34
CA ALA A 65 5.33 0.56 -17.72
C ALA A 65 6.26 -0.42 -16.99
N LEU A 66 5.96 -0.75 -15.72
CA LEU A 66 6.77 -1.66 -14.91
C LEU A 66 6.42 -3.14 -15.12
N ALA A 67 5.27 -3.46 -15.71
CA ALA A 67 4.85 -4.85 -15.95
C ALA A 67 5.81 -5.59 -16.89
N GLN A 68 6.36 -4.93 -17.91
CA GLN A 68 7.29 -5.56 -18.84
C GLN A 68 8.57 -6.02 -18.14
N PRO A 69 9.30 -5.21 -17.33
CA PRO A 69 10.52 -5.64 -16.64
C PRO A 69 10.27 -6.47 -15.38
N TRP A 70 9.15 -6.32 -14.70
CA TRP A 70 8.87 -6.97 -13.41
C TRP A 70 7.88 -8.14 -13.49
N GLY A 71 7.34 -8.40 -14.67
CA GLY A 71 6.34 -9.43 -14.91
C GLY A 71 4.92 -8.95 -14.65
N ASP A 72 3.96 -9.84 -14.86
CA ASP A 72 2.55 -9.56 -14.64
C ASP A 72 2.25 -9.21 -13.17
N ARG A 73 1.10 -8.56 -12.96
CA ARG A 73 0.62 -8.30 -11.60
C ARG A 73 0.36 -9.62 -10.88
N ALA A 74 1.01 -9.80 -9.73
CA ALA A 74 0.83 -10.92 -8.83
C ALA A 74 -0.21 -10.64 -7.74
N GLY A 75 -0.59 -9.37 -7.55
CA GLY A 75 -1.53 -8.99 -6.51
C GLY A 75 -1.48 -7.51 -6.18
N TRP A 76 -1.84 -7.18 -4.95
CA TRP A 76 -2.02 -5.82 -4.48
C TRP A 76 -1.39 -5.63 -3.09
N LYS A 77 -1.00 -4.40 -2.79
CA LYS A 77 -0.65 -3.98 -1.42
C LYS A 77 -1.60 -2.89 -0.95
N VAL A 78 -1.87 -2.87 0.34
CA VAL A 78 -2.63 -1.81 1.00
C VAL A 78 -1.69 -1.00 1.89
N GLY A 79 -1.62 0.29 1.68
CA GLY A 79 -0.85 1.22 2.52
C GLY A 79 -1.76 2.14 3.33
N LEU A 80 -1.18 2.89 4.28
CA LEU A 80 -1.89 3.81 5.16
C LEU A 80 -3.02 3.12 5.95
N THR A 81 -2.75 1.96 6.51
CA THR A 81 -3.72 1.11 7.20
C THR A 81 -3.94 1.47 8.67
N ASN A 82 -3.59 2.70 9.08
CA ASN A 82 -3.89 3.24 10.41
C ASN A 82 -4.07 4.76 10.35
N ALA A 83 -4.79 5.31 11.35
CA ALA A 83 -5.15 6.71 11.41
C ALA A 83 -3.93 7.67 11.44
N THR A 84 -2.84 7.28 12.09
CA THR A 84 -1.62 8.09 12.15
C THR A 84 -0.98 8.26 10.77
N ALA A 85 -0.88 7.15 10.02
CA ALA A 85 -0.38 7.18 8.65
C ALA A 85 -1.31 8.00 7.73
N GLN A 86 -2.63 7.80 7.82
CA GLN A 86 -3.61 8.56 7.05
C GLN A 86 -3.50 10.07 7.31
N ALA A 87 -3.43 10.48 8.58
CA ALA A 87 -3.27 11.88 8.95
C ALA A 87 -1.94 12.46 8.42
N ARG A 88 -0.84 11.71 8.50
CA ARG A 88 0.47 12.13 8.00
C ARG A 88 0.47 12.39 6.50
N PHE A 89 -0.28 11.60 5.73
CA PHE A 89 -0.36 11.72 4.26
C PHE A 89 -1.58 12.53 3.79
N GLY A 90 -2.37 13.07 4.72
CA GLY A 90 -3.50 13.97 4.41
C GLY A 90 -4.66 13.27 3.69
N VAL A 91 -4.90 12.00 3.95
CA VAL A 91 -6.02 11.22 3.40
C VAL A 91 -6.75 10.47 4.51
N PRO A 92 -8.11 10.34 4.45
CA PRO A 92 -8.91 9.69 5.48
C PRO A 92 -9.13 8.19 5.24
N HIS A 93 -8.39 7.56 4.34
CA HIS A 93 -8.58 6.17 3.91
C HIS A 93 -7.25 5.54 3.53
N PRO A 94 -7.16 4.20 3.47
CA PRO A 94 -6.02 3.48 2.91
C PRO A 94 -5.80 3.81 1.43
N VAL A 95 -4.69 3.33 0.89
CA VAL A 95 -4.34 3.45 -0.54
C VAL A 95 -3.84 2.11 -1.05
N ALA A 96 -3.97 1.86 -2.37
CA ALA A 96 -3.56 0.59 -2.97
C ALA A 96 -2.50 0.76 -4.06
N GLY A 97 -1.57 -0.22 -4.12
CA GLY A 97 -0.57 -0.38 -5.17
C GLY A 97 -0.55 -1.80 -5.71
N ALA A 98 0.01 -2.00 -6.90
CA ALA A 98 0.15 -3.31 -7.53
C ALA A 98 1.48 -3.97 -7.13
N ILE A 99 1.45 -5.29 -6.91
CA ILE A 99 2.61 -6.15 -6.69
C ILE A 99 2.85 -6.96 -7.98
N PHE A 100 4.12 -7.15 -8.36
CA PHE A 100 4.48 -7.86 -9.58
C PHE A 100 5.11 -9.22 -9.28
N GLN A 101 4.99 -10.17 -10.20
CA GLN A 101 5.55 -11.53 -10.04
C GLN A 101 7.04 -11.53 -9.78
N GLY A 102 7.78 -10.68 -10.49
CA GLY A 102 9.24 -10.56 -10.34
C GLY A 102 9.69 -9.98 -8.99
N THR A 103 8.78 -9.36 -8.22
CA THR A 103 9.08 -8.69 -6.95
C THR A 103 8.78 -9.55 -5.71
N LEU A 104 8.14 -10.72 -5.87
CA LEU A 104 7.80 -11.68 -4.80
C LEU A 104 8.60 -13.00 -4.86
N ARG A 105 9.83 -12.99 -5.38
CA ARG A 105 10.62 -14.22 -5.54
C ARG A 105 11.46 -14.57 -4.32
N ALA A 106 11.78 -13.61 -3.47
CA ALA A 106 12.61 -13.84 -2.30
C ALA A 106 11.85 -14.61 -1.21
N ARG A 107 12.56 -15.51 -0.53
CA ARG A 107 12.07 -16.31 0.60
C ARG A 107 12.86 -15.96 1.85
N SER A 108 12.31 -16.31 3.02
CA SER A 108 12.96 -16.14 4.32
C SER A 108 14.41 -16.64 4.28
N GLY A 109 15.35 -15.85 4.81
CA GLY A 109 16.77 -16.09 4.72
C GLY A 109 17.46 -15.53 3.48
N ALA A 110 16.72 -14.85 2.59
CA ALA A 110 17.30 -14.23 1.39
C ALA A 110 18.30 -13.13 1.74
N GLU A 111 19.31 -12.98 0.87
CA GLU A 111 20.24 -11.85 0.90
C GLU A 111 19.93 -10.91 -0.29
N ILE A 112 19.66 -9.65 0.03
CA ILE A 112 19.24 -8.63 -0.95
C ILE A 112 20.17 -7.42 -0.86
N PRO A 113 20.63 -6.85 -1.98
CA PRO A 113 21.39 -5.61 -1.96
C PRO A 113 20.60 -4.49 -1.27
N ALA A 114 21.17 -3.79 -0.28
CA ALA A 114 20.50 -2.68 0.42
C ALA A 114 20.10 -1.54 -0.55
N GLY A 115 20.84 -1.36 -1.65
CA GLY A 115 20.51 -0.42 -2.73
C GLY A 115 19.53 -0.98 -3.76
N PHE A 116 18.51 -1.74 -3.34
CA PHE A 116 17.51 -2.31 -4.25
C PHE A 116 16.55 -1.27 -4.85
N GLY A 117 16.50 -0.08 -4.30
CA GLY A 117 15.68 1.06 -4.73
C GLY A 117 16.44 2.37 -4.71
N ILE A 118 15.73 3.48 -4.93
CA ILE A 118 16.24 4.86 -4.84
C ILE A 118 16.27 5.30 -3.38
N VAL A 119 15.15 5.07 -2.65
CA VAL A 119 14.99 5.34 -1.22
C VAL A 119 14.43 4.09 -0.57
N PRO A 120 15.25 3.03 -0.47
CA PRO A 120 14.81 1.73 0.00
C PRO A 120 14.49 1.74 1.49
N ALA A 121 13.44 1.01 1.85
CA ALA A 121 13.00 0.85 3.24
C ALA A 121 12.66 -0.61 3.57
N VAL A 122 12.40 -0.90 4.84
CA VAL A 122 12.01 -2.22 5.38
C VAL A 122 10.79 -2.04 6.25
N GLU A 123 9.78 -2.90 6.07
CA GLU A 123 8.57 -2.97 6.89
C GLU A 123 8.23 -4.42 7.22
N SER A 124 7.71 -4.67 8.44
CA SER A 124 7.01 -5.91 8.74
C SER A 124 5.57 -5.81 8.24
N ASP A 125 5.07 -6.81 7.54
CA ASP A 125 3.76 -6.83 6.89
C ASP A 125 3.16 -8.26 6.95
N LEU A 126 1.98 -8.46 6.41
CA LEU A 126 1.32 -9.75 6.30
C LEU A 126 0.68 -9.89 4.92
N LEU A 127 1.00 -10.97 4.21
CA LEU A 127 0.34 -11.33 2.97
C LEU A 127 -0.78 -12.35 3.19
N VAL A 128 -1.83 -12.25 2.39
CA VAL A 128 -2.78 -13.33 2.18
C VAL A 128 -2.80 -13.71 0.69
N ARG A 129 -3.17 -14.96 0.38
CA ARG A 129 -3.40 -15.38 -1.01
C ARG A 129 -4.89 -15.72 -1.19
N VAL A 130 -5.46 -15.17 -2.26
CA VAL A 130 -6.87 -15.38 -2.62
C VAL A 130 -7.07 -16.79 -3.15
N ARG A 131 -7.99 -17.56 -2.57
CA ARG A 131 -8.39 -18.90 -3.02
C ARG A 131 -9.27 -18.83 -4.24
N ASP A 132 -10.29 -17.99 -4.17
CA ASP A 132 -11.32 -17.87 -5.20
C ASP A 132 -11.94 -16.46 -5.23
N GLU A 133 -12.63 -16.14 -6.31
CA GLU A 133 -13.18 -14.79 -6.54
C GLU A 133 -14.38 -14.44 -5.64
N GLY A 134 -14.93 -15.37 -4.85
CA GLY A 134 -15.95 -15.10 -3.85
C GLY A 134 -15.51 -14.08 -2.80
N VAL A 135 -14.20 -13.86 -2.64
CA VAL A 135 -13.66 -12.80 -1.80
C VAL A 135 -14.23 -11.42 -2.12
N ASN A 136 -14.58 -11.17 -3.39
CA ASN A 136 -15.15 -9.90 -3.84
C ASN A 136 -16.59 -9.65 -3.36
N GLU A 137 -17.26 -10.68 -2.86
CA GLU A 137 -18.65 -10.63 -2.37
C GLU A 137 -18.77 -10.96 -0.87
N ALA A 138 -17.62 -11.24 -0.20
CA ALA A 138 -17.62 -11.70 1.18
C ALA A 138 -17.99 -10.62 2.21
N GLY A 139 -17.96 -9.33 1.81
CA GLY A 139 -18.19 -8.21 2.71
C GLY A 139 -17.03 -7.99 3.67
N ALA A 140 -17.31 -7.43 4.86
CA ALA A 140 -16.27 -7.04 5.83
C ALA A 140 -16.13 -8.03 7.00
N ASP A 141 -16.92 -9.10 7.07
CA ASP A 141 -16.81 -10.11 8.12
C ASP A 141 -15.52 -10.92 7.97
N PRO A 142 -14.63 -10.95 8.98
CA PRO A 142 -13.35 -11.63 8.86
C PRO A 142 -13.47 -13.13 8.57
N VAL A 143 -14.45 -13.83 9.16
CA VAL A 143 -14.64 -15.26 8.93
C VAL A 143 -15.16 -15.53 7.52
N ALA A 144 -16.03 -14.67 6.99
CA ALA A 144 -16.49 -14.75 5.61
C ALA A 144 -15.31 -14.53 4.63
N LEU A 145 -14.45 -13.54 4.85
CA LEU A 145 -13.24 -13.31 4.06
C LEU A 145 -12.28 -14.52 4.10
N LEU A 146 -12.05 -15.11 5.29
CA LEU A 146 -11.17 -16.27 5.44
C LEU A 146 -11.61 -17.48 4.60
N ARG A 147 -12.88 -17.63 4.31
CA ARG A 147 -13.39 -18.74 3.44
C ARG A 147 -12.85 -18.67 2.01
N HIS A 148 -12.43 -17.49 1.58
CA HIS A 148 -11.94 -17.20 0.23
C HIS A 148 -10.42 -16.98 0.18
N LEU A 149 -9.72 -17.28 1.27
CA LEU A 149 -8.26 -17.26 1.35
C LEU A 149 -7.74 -18.68 1.56
N ASP A 150 -6.57 -19.00 1.05
CA ASP A 150 -5.93 -20.30 1.27
C ASP A 150 -4.76 -20.24 2.25
N VAL A 151 -3.99 -19.17 2.25
CA VAL A 151 -2.86 -18.99 3.15
C VAL A 151 -2.73 -17.56 3.67
N VAL A 152 -2.14 -17.45 4.86
CA VAL A 152 -1.54 -16.24 5.42
C VAL A 152 -0.02 -16.43 5.41
N ILE A 153 0.74 -15.41 5.07
CA ILE A 153 2.19 -15.51 4.90
C ILE A 153 2.86 -14.37 5.68
N PRO A 154 3.73 -14.67 6.67
CA PRO A 154 4.64 -13.70 7.24
C PRO A 154 5.43 -13.00 6.14
N PHE A 155 5.54 -11.67 6.19
CA PHE A 155 6.07 -10.91 5.08
C PHE A 155 6.95 -9.76 5.55
N ILE A 156 8.13 -9.61 4.96
CA ILE A 156 8.90 -8.38 5.02
C ILE A 156 8.73 -7.66 3.69
N GLU A 157 8.06 -6.51 3.74
CA GLU A 157 8.01 -5.61 2.60
C GLU A 157 9.30 -4.80 2.52
N LEU A 158 9.80 -4.63 1.31
CA LEU A 158 10.97 -3.84 0.96
C LEU A 158 10.53 -2.73 -0.02
N PRO A 159 9.84 -1.69 0.48
CA PRO A 159 9.35 -0.62 -0.38
C PRO A 159 10.49 0.29 -0.84
N ASP A 160 10.25 0.97 -1.98
CA ASP A 160 11.08 2.08 -2.45
C ASP A 160 10.24 3.35 -2.47
N LEU A 161 10.54 4.27 -1.56
CA LEU A 161 9.80 5.53 -1.46
C LEU A 161 10.14 6.52 -2.59
N VAL A 162 11.10 6.18 -3.45
CA VAL A 162 11.47 6.92 -4.66
C VAL A 162 11.91 8.37 -4.39
N HIS A 163 11.11 9.15 -3.67
CA HIS A 163 11.43 10.51 -3.25
C HIS A 163 12.00 10.53 -1.84
N GLY A 164 13.11 11.24 -1.64
CA GLY A 164 13.87 11.23 -0.39
C GLY A 164 13.31 12.11 0.72
N ALA A 165 14.12 12.28 1.74
CA ALA A 165 13.84 13.17 2.87
C ALA A 165 13.61 14.62 2.39
N GLY A 166 12.66 15.31 3.04
CA GLY A 166 12.27 16.67 2.64
C GLY A 166 11.15 16.75 1.60
N THR A 167 10.71 15.61 1.06
CA THR A 167 9.53 15.56 0.21
C THR A 167 8.26 15.91 1.00
N ASN A 168 7.44 16.79 0.45
CA ASN A 168 6.12 17.06 1.01
C ASN A 168 5.17 15.92 0.62
N TRP A 169 5.15 14.87 1.44
CA TRP A 169 4.36 13.67 1.20
C TRP A 169 2.86 13.92 1.32
N SER A 170 2.11 13.38 0.36
CA SER A 170 0.66 13.33 0.37
C SER A 170 0.16 11.95 -0.10
N GLY A 171 -1.09 11.61 0.19
CA GLY A 171 -1.71 10.38 -0.30
C GLY A 171 -1.66 10.27 -1.84
N PRO A 172 -2.04 11.31 -2.60
CA PRO A 172 -1.91 11.30 -4.05
C PRO A 172 -0.47 11.05 -4.53
N LEU A 173 0.54 11.69 -3.93
CA LEU A 173 1.94 11.45 -4.30
C LEU A 173 2.33 9.98 -4.04
N LEU A 174 1.96 9.42 -2.89
CA LEU A 174 2.24 8.02 -2.57
C LEU A 174 1.57 7.07 -3.55
N VAL A 175 0.31 7.33 -3.93
CA VAL A 175 -0.41 6.53 -4.94
C VAL A 175 0.28 6.61 -6.30
N SER A 176 0.73 7.79 -6.72
CA SER A 176 1.36 7.99 -8.04
C SER A 176 2.64 7.19 -8.25
N ILE A 177 3.33 6.82 -7.17
CA ILE A 177 4.52 5.95 -7.18
C ILE A 177 4.20 4.48 -6.85
N ASN A 178 2.95 4.06 -7.11
CA ASN A 178 2.48 2.70 -6.83
C ASN A 178 2.64 2.30 -5.35
N VAL A 179 2.41 3.23 -4.41
CA VAL A 179 2.53 3.05 -2.96
C VAL A 179 3.91 2.49 -2.54
N GLY A 180 4.95 2.82 -3.33
CA GLY A 180 6.31 2.36 -3.08
C GLY A 180 6.54 0.86 -3.27
N ALA A 181 5.63 0.12 -3.88
CA ALA A 181 5.76 -1.33 -4.08
C ALA A 181 7.04 -1.68 -4.88
N ARG A 182 7.98 -2.43 -4.26
CA ARG A 182 9.26 -2.73 -4.90
C ARG A 182 9.67 -4.18 -4.77
N LEU A 183 9.97 -4.68 -3.59
CA LEU A 183 10.36 -6.07 -3.33
C LEU A 183 9.64 -6.59 -2.08
N GLY A 184 9.65 -7.91 -1.91
CA GLY A 184 9.16 -8.54 -0.70
C GLY A 184 9.77 -9.91 -0.47
N VAL A 185 9.88 -10.28 0.81
CA VAL A 185 10.41 -11.56 1.27
C VAL A 185 9.30 -12.32 1.95
N LEU A 186 9.00 -13.51 1.43
CA LEU A 186 7.94 -14.36 1.93
C LEU A 186 8.49 -15.34 2.97
N GLY A 187 7.79 -15.45 4.10
CA GLY A 187 7.94 -16.54 5.06
C GLY A 187 7.22 -17.81 4.60
N ASP A 188 7.05 -18.74 5.53
CA ASP A 188 6.32 -19.98 5.28
C ASP A 188 4.80 -19.73 5.19
N GLU A 189 4.14 -20.45 4.30
CA GLU A 189 2.70 -20.39 4.11
C GLU A 189 1.98 -21.04 5.31
N ILE A 190 1.05 -20.31 5.90
CA ILE A 190 0.19 -20.78 7.01
C ILE A 190 -1.20 -21.03 6.42
N PRO A 191 -1.68 -22.29 6.39
CA PRO A 191 -3.01 -22.60 5.91
C PRO A 191 -4.10 -21.86 6.71
N VAL A 192 -5.03 -21.22 6.00
CA VAL A 192 -6.13 -20.49 6.61
C VAL A 192 -7.16 -21.47 7.21
N GLN A 193 -7.62 -21.15 8.42
CA GLN A 193 -8.79 -21.74 9.03
C GLN A 193 -9.90 -20.69 9.07
N ALA A 194 -11.02 -20.96 8.39
CA ALA A 194 -12.15 -20.02 8.34
C ALA A 194 -13.00 -20.13 9.61
N THR A 195 -12.41 -19.82 10.76
CA THR A 195 -13.02 -19.90 12.10
C THR A 195 -12.91 -18.58 12.85
N PRO A 196 -13.80 -18.30 13.82
CA PRO A 196 -13.71 -17.13 14.68
C PRO A 196 -12.38 -17.08 15.46
N GLU A 197 -11.84 -18.24 15.88
CA GLU A 197 -10.59 -18.33 16.65
C GLU A 197 -9.39 -17.88 15.80
N PHE A 198 -9.32 -18.31 14.55
CA PHE A 198 -8.24 -17.87 13.65
C PHE A 198 -8.37 -16.39 13.29
N ALA A 199 -9.59 -15.88 13.09
CA ALA A 199 -9.83 -14.45 12.90
C ALA A 199 -9.38 -13.65 14.15
N ALA A 200 -9.73 -14.11 15.36
CA ALA A 200 -9.28 -13.47 16.60
C ALA A 200 -7.76 -13.53 16.73
N ALA A 201 -7.12 -14.67 16.40
CA ALA A 201 -5.66 -14.79 16.43
C ALA A 201 -4.96 -13.79 15.51
N LEU A 202 -5.49 -13.53 14.31
CA LEU A 202 -4.98 -12.49 13.39
C LEU A 202 -5.08 -11.08 14.00
N ALA A 203 -6.15 -10.77 14.72
CA ALA A 203 -6.33 -9.47 15.36
C ALA A 203 -5.42 -9.29 16.58
N ASP A 204 -5.21 -10.36 17.36
CA ASP A 204 -4.55 -10.31 18.66
C ASP A 204 -3.05 -10.64 18.60
N MET A 205 -2.57 -11.24 17.51
CA MET A 205 -1.14 -11.52 17.34
C MET A 205 -0.28 -10.28 17.57
N GLN A 206 0.95 -10.50 18.04
CA GLN A 206 1.97 -9.46 18.13
C GLN A 206 2.99 -9.64 16.99
N VAL A 207 3.28 -8.56 16.29
CA VAL A 207 4.30 -8.52 15.25
C VAL A 207 5.45 -7.65 15.71
N VAL A 208 6.65 -8.22 15.73
CA VAL A 208 7.89 -7.54 16.13
C VAL A 208 8.83 -7.52 14.94
N LEU A 209 9.27 -6.34 14.53
CA LEU A 209 10.40 -6.19 13.62
C LEU A 209 11.67 -5.97 14.45
N SER A 210 12.68 -6.78 14.20
CA SER A 210 14.02 -6.60 14.79
C SER A 210 15.08 -6.39 13.71
N ALA A 211 16.14 -5.65 14.07
CA ALA A 211 17.33 -5.47 13.27
C ALA A 211 18.54 -5.94 14.10
N ASP A 212 19.31 -6.91 13.60
CA ASP A 212 20.42 -7.56 14.30
C ASP A 212 20.02 -8.06 15.70
N GLY A 213 18.80 -8.63 15.81
CA GLY A 213 18.24 -9.13 17.06
C GLY A 213 17.69 -8.08 18.03
N GLN A 214 17.85 -6.78 17.71
CA GLN A 214 17.27 -5.70 18.52
C GLN A 214 15.90 -5.31 17.98
N GLU A 215 14.89 -5.25 18.86
CA GLU A 215 13.55 -4.78 18.49
C GLU A 215 13.60 -3.31 18.02
N VAL A 216 13.06 -3.07 16.82
CA VAL A 216 12.98 -1.72 16.22
C VAL A 216 11.53 -1.26 16.03
N ALA A 217 10.57 -2.19 16.02
CA ALA A 217 9.15 -1.87 16.00
C ALA A 217 8.32 -3.05 16.55
N ARG A 218 7.15 -2.73 17.10
CA ARG A 218 6.15 -3.69 17.59
C ARG A 218 4.74 -3.16 17.37
N ALA A 219 3.84 -4.02 16.90
CA ALA A 219 2.42 -3.70 16.83
C ALA A 219 1.55 -4.96 16.96
N PRO A 220 0.33 -4.83 17.52
CA PRO A 220 -0.66 -5.90 17.48
C PRO A 220 -1.29 -6.01 16.08
N GLY A 221 -1.87 -7.17 15.76
CA GLY A 221 -2.60 -7.38 14.50
C GLY A 221 -3.67 -6.32 14.26
N ARG A 222 -4.41 -5.94 15.31
CA ARG A 222 -5.45 -4.90 15.26
C ARG A 222 -4.96 -3.48 14.91
N ALA A 223 -3.64 -3.25 14.86
CA ALA A 223 -3.10 -1.97 14.39
C ALA A 223 -3.49 -1.66 12.93
N LEU A 224 -3.76 -2.69 12.13
CA LEU A 224 -4.26 -2.55 10.76
C LEU A 224 -5.79 -2.39 10.79
N LEU A 225 -6.29 -1.17 10.81
CA LEU A 225 -7.74 -0.83 10.74
C LEU A 225 -8.63 -1.57 11.75
N GLY A 226 -8.10 -1.96 12.92
CA GLY A 226 -8.80 -2.75 13.94
C GLY A 226 -8.76 -4.26 13.71
N HIS A 227 -8.52 -4.73 12.50
CA HIS A 227 -8.33 -6.12 12.11
C HIS A 227 -7.58 -6.21 10.77
N PRO A 228 -6.56 -7.08 10.59
CA PRO A 228 -5.79 -7.14 9.33
C PRO A 228 -6.67 -7.34 8.09
N LEU A 229 -7.70 -8.17 8.16
CA LEU A 229 -8.62 -8.41 7.04
C LEU A 229 -9.53 -7.21 6.72
N ALA A 230 -9.61 -6.18 7.57
CA ALA A 230 -10.29 -4.94 7.22
C ALA A 230 -9.59 -4.22 6.05
N ALA A 231 -8.26 -4.38 5.92
CA ALA A 231 -7.52 -3.89 4.77
C ALA A 231 -7.91 -4.61 3.47
N LEU A 232 -8.13 -5.93 3.53
CA LEU A 232 -8.64 -6.71 2.40
C LEU A 232 -10.06 -6.27 2.01
N ALA A 233 -10.96 -6.12 2.98
CA ALA A 233 -12.31 -5.65 2.73
C ALA A 233 -12.32 -4.27 2.06
N TRP A 234 -11.50 -3.34 2.57
CA TRP A 234 -11.34 -2.02 1.95
C TRP A 234 -10.81 -2.12 0.52
N LEU A 235 -9.80 -2.97 0.28
CA LEU A 235 -9.24 -3.15 -1.07
C LEU A 235 -10.28 -3.67 -2.06
N VAL A 236 -11.13 -4.62 -1.65
CA VAL A 236 -12.21 -5.15 -2.50
C VAL A 236 -13.12 -4.01 -2.96
N GLU A 237 -13.52 -3.13 -2.05
CA GLU A 237 -14.38 -1.99 -2.39
C GLU A 237 -13.65 -0.94 -3.26
N ASP A 238 -12.38 -0.65 -2.98
CA ASP A 238 -11.56 0.26 -3.78
C ASP A 238 -11.39 -0.25 -5.22
N LEU A 239 -11.09 -1.54 -5.38
CA LEU A 239 -10.99 -2.19 -6.70
C LEU A 239 -12.33 -2.19 -7.43
N ARG A 240 -13.43 -2.50 -6.73
CA ARG A 240 -14.78 -2.47 -7.31
C ARG A 240 -15.13 -1.08 -7.84
N ALA A 241 -14.82 -0.02 -7.10
CA ALA A 241 -15.03 1.36 -7.54
C ALA A 241 -14.23 1.72 -8.81
N GLN A 242 -13.11 1.02 -9.06
CA GLN A 242 -12.28 1.17 -10.26
C GLN A 242 -12.66 0.18 -11.38
N GLY A 243 -13.73 -0.61 -11.24
CA GLY A 243 -14.12 -1.66 -12.20
C GLY A 243 -13.17 -2.86 -12.22
N LEU A 244 -12.40 -3.05 -11.15
CA LEU A 244 -11.44 -4.15 -10.97
C LEU A 244 -11.94 -5.15 -9.92
N ARG A 245 -11.33 -6.35 -9.91
CA ARG A 245 -11.65 -7.41 -8.94
C ARG A 245 -10.38 -8.18 -8.58
N LEU A 246 -10.37 -8.77 -7.38
CA LEU A 246 -9.39 -9.76 -6.99
C LEU A 246 -9.65 -11.08 -7.73
N ARG A 247 -8.57 -11.77 -8.10
CA ARG A 247 -8.60 -13.07 -8.79
C ARG A 247 -8.00 -14.16 -7.92
N ALA A 248 -8.40 -15.40 -8.17
CA ALA A 248 -7.78 -16.56 -7.54
C ALA A 248 -6.26 -16.57 -7.81
N GLY A 249 -5.49 -16.87 -6.76
CA GLY A 249 -4.02 -16.87 -6.79
C GLY A 249 -3.35 -15.51 -6.57
N GLU A 250 -4.09 -14.39 -6.60
CA GLU A 250 -3.50 -13.08 -6.30
C GLU A 250 -3.15 -12.95 -4.81
N TYR A 251 -2.02 -12.28 -4.54
CA TYR A 251 -1.60 -11.92 -3.19
C TYR A 251 -2.14 -10.55 -2.79
N VAL A 252 -2.41 -10.39 -1.49
CA VAL A 252 -2.74 -9.08 -0.91
C VAL A 252 -1.85 -8.84 0.31
N SER A 253 -0.98 -7.82 0.26
CA SER A 253 -0.27 -7.27 1.42
C SER A 253 -1.24 -6.37 2.19
N LEU A 254 -1.45 -6.70 3.46
CA LEU A 254 -2.49 -6.10 4.29
C LEU A 254 -2.05 -4.79 4.96
N GLY A 255 -0.76 -4.45 4.86
CA GLY A 255 -0.17 -3.23 5.38
C GLY A 255 0.84 -3.44 6.50
N GLY A 256 1.68 -2.42 6.70
CA GLY A 256 2.81 -2.47 7.62
C GLY A 256 2.41 -2.42 9.10
N PHE A 257 3.00 -3.31 9.90
CA PHE A 257 2.97 -3.27 11.37
C PHE A 257 4.10 -2.40 11.96
N SER A 258 5.01 -1.94 11.13
CA SER A 258 6.08 -1.01 11.47
C SER A 258 6.04 0.22 10.58
N PRO A 259 6.66 1.35 10.97
CA PRO A 259 6.97 2.38 10.00
C PRO A 259 7.97 1.85 8.96
N ALA A 260 8.01 2.50 7.77
CA ALA A 260 9.04 2.26 6.78
C ALA A 260 10.40 2.73 7.33
N LEU A 261 11.24 1.79 7.76
CA LEU A 261 12.58 2.06 8.27
C LEU A 261 13.59 2.10 7.12
N PRO A 262 14.55 3.04 7.10
CA PRO A 262 15.58 3.03 6.07
C PRO A 262 16.32 1.69 6.00
N ALA A 263 16.43 1.12 4.80
CA ALA A 263 17.20 -0.09 4.56
C ALA A 263 18.70 0.18 4.77
N GLN A 264 19.35 -0.61 5.63
CA GLN A 264 20.76 -0.43 5.97
C GLN A 264 21.57 -1.65 5.54
N ALA A 265 22.67 -1.43 4.80
CA ALA A 265 23.56 -2.50 4.41
C ALA A 265 24.24 -3.16 5.64
N GLY A 266 24.46 -4.47 5.56
CA GLY A 266 25.09 -5.26 6.61
C GLY A 266 24.13 -5.72 7.71
N ARG A 267 22.83 -5.35 7.66
CA ARG A 267 21.86 -5.68 8.70
C ARG A 267 21.02 -6.91 8.37
N ASP A 268 20.69 -7.66 9.42
CA ASP A 268 19.71 -8.75 9.41
C ASP A 268 18.38 -8.24 9.99
N TYR A 269 17.31 -8.28 9.20
CA TYR A 269 15.97 -7.93 9.65
C TYR A 269 15.13 -9.20 9.83
N THR A 270 14.38 -9.26 10.93
CA THR A 270 13.48 -10.37 11.25
C THR A 270 12.12 -9.81 11.67
N ALA A 271 11.05 -10.23 10.99
CA ALA A 271 9.70 -10.01 11.46
C ALA A 271 9.18 -11.30 12.13
N THR A 272 8.80 -11.20 13.40
CA THR A 272 8.31 -12.33 14.22
C THR A 272 6.86 -12.09 14.61
N TYR A 273 6.04 -13.11 14.41
CA TYR A 273 4.60 -13.13 14.69
C TYR A 273 4.33 -14.11 15.82
N THR A 274 3.81 -13.62 16.93
CA THR A 274 3.46 -14.41 18.11
C THR A 274 1.96 -14.36 18.36
N GLY A 275 1.35 -15.48 18.73
CA GLY A 275 -0.09 -15.57 18.99
C GLY A 275 -0.95 -15.91 17.79
N LEU A 276 -0.38 -15.97 16.59
CA LEU A 276 -1.08 -16.46 15.39
C LEU A 276 -1.15 -18.00 15.38
N LEU A 277 -0.06 -18.65 15.74
CA LEU A 277 0.05 -20.10 15.91
C LEU A 277 0.54 -20.41 17.33
N ALA A 278 0.51 -21.69 17.72
CA ALA A 278 1.02 -22.16 19.00
C ALA A 278 2.52 -21.84 19.22
N GLN A 279 3.29 -21.79 18.12
CA GLN A 279 4.69 -21.37 18.13
C GLN A 279 4.85 -20.08 17.33
N PRO A 280 5.78 -19.20 17.71
CA PRO A 280 6.12 -18.03 16.91
C PRO A 280 6.57 -18.43 15.50
N VAL A 281 6.20 -17.62 14.51
CA VAL A 281 6.67 -17.76 13.13
C VAL A 281 7.45 -16.51 12.74
N SER A 282 8.46 -16.65 11.89
CA SER A 282 9.33 -15.54 11.51
C SER A 282 9.68 -15.57 10.03
N VAL A 283 9.96 -14.40 9.50
CA VAL A 283 10.56 -14.21 8.18
C VAL A 283 11.79 -13.31 8.33
N THR A 284 12.87 -13.63 7.63
CA THR A 284 14.16 -12.94 7.76
C THR A 284 14.69 -12.49 6.40
N VAL A 285 15.44 -11.39 6.40
CA VAL A 285 16.21 -10.91 5.24
C VAL A 285 17.51 -10.28 5.71
N ARG A 286 18.60 -10.59 5.01
CA ARG A 286 19.88 -9.89 5.15
C ARG A 286 20.03 -8.85 4.05
N LEU A 287 20.27 -7.60 4.41
CA LEU A 287 20.62 -6.56 3.46
C LEU A 287 22.15 -6.45 3.33
N ARG A 288 22.66 -6.53 2.10
CA ARG A 288 24.09 -6.41 1.79
C ARG A 288 24.48 -5.02 1.33
#